data_c825d2c2660874b81fd2bc8a13a33c6b
#
_entry.id   c825d2c2660874b81fd2bc8a13a33c6b
#
_cell.length_a   1.000
_cell.length_b   1.000
_cell.length_c   1.000
_cell.angle_alpha   90.00
_cell.angle_beta   90.00
_cell.angle_gamma   90.00
#
_symmetry.space_group_name_H-M   'P 1'
#
loop_
_entity.id
_entity.type
_entity.pdbx_description
1 polymer ?
#
loop_
_entity_poly.entity_id
_entity_poly.type
_entity_poly.pdbx_seq_one_letter_code
_entity_poly.pdbx_strand_id
1 'polypeptide(L)'
;RITRRAKILLLGNILPVEENPVRLAEQLAMADLISGGRVLSGFVRGIGVETWWSNTNPVHNRERFEECHDLILKCWTSPGPFRWEGKHYHFRHVNPWCLPLQKPHPPIWTPGTASPETAIWAGRRGYTYVPFLVPAEIARELFDYYRQGAAEVGRPVTPDNLGFLICAVTADTKEKALEAGRHFVWRMGPTLRAPAEFMAPVGMRSRAGAQFALRARPRSLASMSYQELLDGQFIIAGTPDEVTERFARVQRELGIGHLLLEAQESRMDHPTTMRSIELMGAKVIPALAGL
;
A
#
# COMPACT_ATOMS: atom_id res chain seq x y z
N ARG A 1 11.85 -2.08 19.91
CA ARG A 1 12.41 -1.68 21.22
C ARG A 1 12.55 -0.16 21.36
N ILE A 2 12.78 0.57 20.27
CA ILE A 2 13.02 2.03 20.29
C ILE A 2 11.70 2.80 20.46
N THR A 3 10.61 2.33 19.86
CA THR A 3 9.30 2.98 19.94
C THR A 3 8.33 2.18 20.81
N ARG A 4 7.39 2.88 21.46
CA ARG A 4 6.37 2.28 22.33
C ARG A 4 4.95 2.45 21.81
N ARG A 5 4.68 3.53 21.06
CA ARG A 5 3.34 3.90 20.57
C ARG A 5 3.19 3.79 19.05
N ALA A 6 4.27 4.02 18.30
CA ALA A 6 4.23 3.97 16.85
C ALA A 6 3.72 2.62 16.37
N LYS A 7 2.75 2.64 15.45
CA LYS A 7 2.28 1.45 14.76
C LYS A 7 3.34 0.97 13.76
N ILE A 8 3.28 -0.29 13.41
CA ILE A 8 4.17 -0.95 12.45
C ILE A 8 3.33 -1.42 11.28
N LEU A 9 3.32 -0.64 10.21
CA LEU A 9 2.59 -0.99 8.99
C LEU A 9 3.48 -1.80 8.07
N LEU A 10 3.10 -3.05 7.84
CA LEU A 10 3.71 -3.94 6.84
C LEU A 10 2.94 -3.79 5.52
N LEU A 11 3.33 -2.83 4.70
CA LEU A 11 2.62 -2.40 3.49
C LEU A 11 3.32 -2.93 2.24
N GLY A 12 3.15 -4.13 1.84
CA GLY A 12 2.21 -5.08 1.65
C GLY A 12 2.78 -6.45 1.39
N ASN A 13 2.20 -7.41 2.07
CA ASN A 13 2.46 -8.80 1.76
C ASN A 13 1.76 -9.18 0.44
N ILE A 14 2.50 -9.79 -0.48
CA ILE A 14 2.00 -10.14 -1.81
C ILE A 14 1.32 -11.51 -1.72
N LEU A 15 0.04 -11.53 -1.37
CA LEU A 15 -0.66 -12.78 -1.06
C LEU A 15 -0.69 -13.81 -2.21
N PRO A 16 -0.82 -13.44 -3.51
CA PRO A 16 -0.86 -14.44 -4.57
C PRO A 16 0.39 -15.29 -4.72
N VAL A 17 1.54 -14.78 -4.23
CA VAL A 17 2.82 -15.51 -4.35
C VAL A 17 3.16 -16.33 -3.11
N GLU A 18 2.37 -16.20 -2.06
CA GLU A 18 2.55 -17.02 -0.86
C GLU A 18 2.28 -18.49 -1.15
N GLU A 19 3.25 -19.34 -0.82
CA GLU A 19 3.09 -20.79 -0.90
C GLU A 19 2.41 -21.36 0.34
N ASN A 20 2.63 -20.70 1.48
CA ASN A 20 2.10 -21.14 2.78
C ASN A 20 1.46 -19.97 3.55
N PRO A 21 0.17 -19.65 3.30
CA PRO A 21 -0.55 -18.60 4.01
C PRO A 21 -0.61 -18.79 5.53
N VAL A 22 -0.56 -20.03 6.02
CA VAL A 22 -0.54 -20.32 7.47
C VAL A 22 0.73 -19.77 8.11
N ARG A 23 1.88 -19.96 7.45
CA ARG A 23 3.16 -19.42 7.91
C ARG A 23 3.15 -17.89 7.94
N LEU A 24 2.60 -17.24 6.92
CA LEU A 24 2.46 -15.79 6.90
C LEU A 24 1.55 -15.30 8.04
N ALA A 25 0.42 -16.00 8.28
CA ALA A 25 -0.47 -15.68 9.39
C ALA A 25 0.24 -15.74 10.75
N GLU A 26 1.06 -16.77 10.98
CA GLU A 26 1.85 -16.90 12.21
C GLU A 26 2.94 -15.84 12.34
N GLN A 27 3.64 -15.50 11.25
CA GLN A 27 4.66 -14.45 11.25
C GLN A 27 4.07 -13.08 11.62
N LEU A 28 2.93 -12.72 11.06
CA LEU A 28 2.22 -11.48 11.37
C LEU A 28 1.68 -11.49 12.81
N ALA A 29 1.12 -12.61 13.27
CA ALA A 29 0.67 -12.77 14.64
C ALA A 29 1.83 -12.65 15.65
N MET A 30 2.98 -13.24 15.36
CA MET A 30 4.17 -13.11 16.20
C MET A 30 4.68 -11.68 16.24
N ALA A 31 4.73 -10.99 15.09
CA ALA A 31 5.10 -9.58 15.05
C ALA A 31 4.13 -8.71 15.87
N ASP A 32 2.85 -9.04 15.85
CA ASP A 32 1.82 -8.36 16.63
C ASP A 32 2.02 -8.58 18.14
N LEU A 33 2.27 -9.82 18.58
CA LEU A 33 2.58 -10.17 19.96
C LEU A 33 3.86 -9.45 20.46
N ILE A 34 4.96 -9.53 19.70
CA ILE A 34 6.25 -8.92 20.08
C ILE A 34 6.14 -7.39 20.15
N SER A 35 5.34 -6.79 19.29
CA SER A 35 5.14 -5.34 19.27
C SER A 35 4.15 -4.85 20.32
N GLY A 36 3.40 -5.74 20.99
CA GLY A 36 2.34 -5.36 21.94
C GLY A 36 1.10 -4.80 21.23
N GLY A 37 0.67 -5.41 20.11
CA GLY A 37 -0.56 -5.02 19.39
C GLY A 37 -0.39 -3.76 18.54
N ARG A 38 0.78 -3.58 17.91
CA ARG A 38 1.07 -2.40 17.09
C ARG A 38 1.14 -2.68 15.59
N VAL A 39 0.96 -3.93 15.17
CA VAL A 39 1.01 -4.32 13.76
C VAL A 39 -0.24 -3.84 13.01
N LEU A 40 -0.03 -3.30 11.82
CA LEU A 40 -1.03 -3.09 10.78
C LEU A 40 -0.62 -3.97 9.59
N SER A 41 -1.52 -4.83 9.13
CA SER A 41 -1.19 -5.82 8.08
C SER A 41 -1.61 -5.32 6.71
N GLY A 42 -0.66 -5.02 5.84
CA GLY A 42 -0.92 -4.65 4.46
C GLY A 42 -0.94 -5.87 3.54
N PHE A 43 -1.98 -6.00 2.72
CA PHE A 43 -2.15 -7.07 1.75
C PHE A 43 -2.29 -6.54 0.34
N VAL A 44 -1.47 -7.05 -0.57
CA VAL A 44 -1.43 -6.62 -1.97
C VAL A 44 -1.53 -7.80 -2.93
N ARG A 45 -2.02 -7.49 -4.14
CA ARG A 45 -2.02 -8.44 -5.24
C ARG A 45 -0.67 -8.55 -5.94
N GLY A 46 0.22 -7.59 -5.69
CA GLY A 46 1.46 -7.47 -6.41
C GLY A 46 1.32 -6.97 -7.85
N ILE A 47 2.42 -6.92 -8.55
CA ILE A 47 2.53 -6.58 -9.98
C ILE A 47 3.01 -7.81 -10.77
N GLY A 48 2.93 -7.75 -12.10
CA GLY A 48 3.24 -8.90 -12.94
C GLY A 48 4.62 -9.49 -12.72
N VAL A 49 5.65 -8.66 -12.61
CA VAL A 49 7.02 -9.13 -12.41
C VAL A 49 7.17 -9.96 -11.13
N GLU A 50 6.40 -9.65 -10.09
CA GLU A 50 6.43 -10.38 -8.82
C GLU A 50 5.86 -11.80 -8.94
N THR A 51 4.89 -12.01 -9.83
CA THR A 51 4.38 -13.35 -10.11
C THR A 51 5.40 -14.22 -10.85
N TRP A 52 6.21 -13.59 -11.73
CA TRP A 52 7.22 -14.32 -12.49
C TRP A 52 8.41 -14.74 -11.62
N TRP A 53 8.96 -13.85 -10.81
CA TRP A 53 10.09 -14.24 -9.95
C TRP A 53 9.69 -15.23 -8.85
N SER A 54 8.41 -15.27 -8.48
CA SER A 54 7.86 -16.22 -7.51
C SER A 54 7.35 -17.50 -8.16
N ASN A 55 7.55 -17.66 -9.47
CA ASN A 55 7.11 -18.83 -10.23
C ASN A 55 5.61 -19.16 -10.06
N THR A 56 4.76 -18.12 -9.93
CA THR A 56 3.31 -18.27 -9.81
C THR A 56 2.60 -17.90 -11.12
N ASN A 57 1.48 -18.55 -11.41
CA ASN A 57 0.71 -18.26 -12.60
C ASN A 57 -0.11 -16.96 -12.42
N PRO A 58 0.15 -15.90 -13.21
CA PRO A 58 -0.55 -14.62 -13.10
C PRO A 58 -2.06 -14.70 -13.34
N VAL A 59 -2.54 -15.70 -14.08
CA VAL A 59 -3.99 -15.90 -14.34
C VAL A 59 -4.74 -16.17 -13.03
N HIS A 60 -4.12 -16.82 -12.06
CA HIS A 60 -4.71 -17.13 -10.77
C HIS A 60 -4.50 -16.04 -9.71
N ASN A 61 -3.90 -14.91 -10.07
CA ASN A 61 -3.51 -13.86 -9.12
C ASN A 61 -4.67 -13.38 -8.23
N ARG A 62 -5.86 -13.13 -8.80
CA ARG A 62 -7.03 -12.67 -8.03
C ARG A 62 -7.55 -13.77 -7.08
N GLU A 63 -7.74 -14.96 -7.59
CA GLU A 63 -8.27 -16.08 -6.82
C GLU A 63 -7.33 -16.47 -5.67
N ARG A 64 -6.02 -16.55 -5.95
CA ARG A 64 -5.02 -16.82 -4.92
C ARG A 64 -4.96 -15.73 -3.86
N PHE A 65 -5.09 -14.46 -4.27
CA PHE A 65 -5.16 -13.34 -3.33
C PHE A 65 -6.32 -13.49 -2.34
N GLU A 66 -7.51 -13.76 -2.85
CA GLU A 66 -8.72 -13.86 -2.03
C GLU A 66 -8.68 -15.10 -1.15
N GLU A 67 -8.27 -16.25 -1.68
CA GLU A 67 -8.17 -17.49 -0.91
C GLU A 67 -7.07 -17.44 0.16
N CYS A 68 -5.90 -16.86 -0.17
CA CYS A 68 -4.83 -16.64 0.80
C CYS A 68 -5.29 -15.74 1.95
N HIS A 69 -5.95 -14.64 1.63
CA HIS A 69 -6.53 -13.73 2.61
C HIS A 69 -7.52 -14.46 3.54
N ASP A 70 -8.45 -15.22 2.98
CA ASP A 70 -9.49 -15.90 3.77
C ASP A 70 -8.89 -16.98 4.68
N LEU A 71 -7.86 -17.68 4.21
CA LEU A 71 -7.13 -18.64 5.04
C LEU A 71 -6.37 -17.95 6.17
N ILE A 72 -5.71 -16.82 5.91
CA ILE A 72 -5.03 -16.02 6.95
C ILE A 72 -6.04 -15.56 8.01
N LEU A 73 -7.18 -15.02 7.59
CA LEU A 73 -8.23 -14.61 8.54
C LEU A 73 -8.72 -15.79 9.37
N LYS A 74 -8.94 -16.94 8.75
CA LYS A 74 -9.35 -18.14 9.48
C LYS A 74 -8.30 -18.56 10.50
N CYS A 75 -7.00 -18.49 10.16
CA CYS A 75 -5.92 -18.76 11.11
C CYS A 75 -5.96 -17.82 12.33
N TRP A 76 -6.37 -16.57 12.16
CA TRP A 76 -6.40 -15.58 13.23
C TRP A 76 -7.66 -15.61 14.09
N THR A 77 -8.79 -16.05 13.51
CA THR A 77 -10.12 -15.88 14.14
C THR A 77 -10.78 -17.19 14.55
N SER A 78 -10.31 -18.32 14.04
CA SER A 78 -10.87 -19.63 14.38
C SER A 78 -9.94 -20.41 15.30
N PRO A 79 -10.46 -21.02 16.38
CA PRO A 79 -9.65 -21.95 17.15
C PRO A 79 -9.30 -23.17 16.28
N GLY A 80 -8.02 -23.54 16.29
CA GLY A 80 -7.57 -24.75 15.62
C GLY A 80 -7.88 -26.02 16.43
N PRO A 81 -7.60 -27.22 15.87
CA PRO A 81 -7.20 -27.42 14.49
C PRO A 81 -8.37 -27.42 13.51
N PHE A 82 -8.07 -27.08 12.25
CA PHE A 82 -9.03 -27.18 11.15
C PHE A 82 -8.37 -27.71 9.88
N ARG A 83 -9.18 -28.07 8.89
CA ARG A 83 -8.75 -28.44 7.54
C ARG A 83 -9.10 -27.31 6.56
N TRP A 84 -8.26 -27.10 5.55
CA TRP A 84 -8.52 -26.20 4.44
C TRP A 84 -8.46 -26.93 3.11
N GLU A 85 -9.53 -26.91 2.36
CA GLU A 85 -9.67 -27.53 1.04
C GLU A 85 -10.17 -26.44 0.07
N GLY A 86 -9.24 -25.60 -0.37
CA GLY A 86 -9.52 -24.54 -1.32
C GLY A 86 -9.20 -24.95 -2.74
N LYS A 87 -9.23 -23.97 -3.65
CA LYS A 87 -8.87 -24.15 -5.05
C LYS A 87 -7.35 -24.14 -5.25
N HIS A 88 -6.63 -23.32 -4.48
CA HIS A 88 -5.20 -23.09 -4.63
C HIS A 88 -4.39 -23.56 -3.44
N TYR A 89 -5.03 -23.69 -2.28
CA TYR A 89 -4.37 -24.12 -1.04
C TYR A 89 -5.09 -25.33 -0.42
N HIS A 90 -4.30 -26.34 -0.05
CA HIS A 90 -4.80 -27.58 0.53
C HIS A 90 -3.98 -27.92 1.76
N PHE A 91 -4.61 -27.87 2.94
CA PHE A 91 -3.97 -28.20 4.22
C PHE A 91 -4.81 -29.21 4.98
N ARG A 92 -4.27 -30.40 5.16
CA ARG A 92 -4.97 -31.48 5.90
C ARG A 92 -5.13 -31.15 7.38
N HIS A 93 -4.22 -30.34 7.94
CA HIS A 93 -4.22 -29.94 9.33
C HIS A 93 -3.62 -28.54 9.47
N VAL A 94 -4.40 -27.60 9.96
CA VAL A 94 -3.97 -26.24 10.29
C VAL A 94 -4.23 -26.03 11.77
N ASN A 95 -3.19 -25.74 12.51
CA ASN A 95 -3.27 -25.40 13.93
C ASN A 95 -2.26 -24.30 14.24
N PRO A 96 -2.60 -23.03 14.01
CA PRO A 96 -1.67 -21.91 14.24
C PRO A 96 -1.19 -21.90 15.70
N TRP A 97 0.11 -21.82 15.89
CA TRP A 97 0.71 -21.85 17.23
C TRP A 97 0.70 -20.52 17.92
N CYS A 98 0.64 -19.43 17.17
CA CYS A 98 0.45 -18.10 17.75
C CYS A 98 -0.74 -17.39 17.09
N LEU A 99 -1.53 -16.73 17.93
CA LEU A 99 -2.64 -15.89 17.50
C LEU A 99 -2.28 -14.43 17.75
N PRO A 100 -2.78 -13.49 16.93
CA PRO A 100 -2.50 -12.07 17.16
C PRO A 100 -3.05 -11.60 18.51
N LEU A 101 -2.36 -10.63 19.11
CA LEU A 101 -2.80 -9.95 20.31
C LEU A 101 -4.05 -9.10 20.04
N GLN A 102 -4.07 -8.41 18.90
CA GLN A 102 -5.22 -7.60 18.48
C GLN A 102 -6.41 -8.48 18.08
N LYS A 103 -7.62 -8.12 18.49
CA LYS A 103 -8.85 -8.87 18.22
C LYS A 103 -9.83 -8.04 17.38
N PRO A 104 -10.54 -8.65 16.41
CA PRO A 104 -10.46 -10.07 16.01
C PRO A 104 -9.13 -10.42 15.32
N HIS A 105 -8.42 -9.44 14.76
CA HIS A 105 -7.11 -9.56 14.10
C HIS A 105 -6.47 -8.17 13.97
N PRO A 106 -5.18 -8.06 13.62
CA PRO A 106 -4.56 -6.78 13.30
C PRO A 106 -5.33 -6.06 12.18
N PRO A 107 -5.46 -4.72 12.24
CA PRO A 107 -6.10 -3.96 11.17
C PRO A 107 -5.47 -4.25 9.80
N ILE A 108 -6.31 -4.39 8.78
CA ILE A 108 -5.86 -4.73 7.43
C ILE A 108 -5.88 -3.49 6.54
N TRP A 109 -4.79 -3.31 5.82
CA TRP A 109 -4.58 -2.25 4.86
C TRP A 109 -4.42 -2.83 3.47
N THR A 110 -4.98 -2.18 2.46
CA THR A 110 -4.96 -2.65 1.08
C THR A 110 -4.42 -1.54 0.18
N PRO A 111 -3.12 -1.52 -0.10
CA PRO A 111 -2.59 -0.61 -1.10
C PRO A 111 -2.95 -1.09 -2.51
N GLY A 112 -3.14 -0.12 -3.42
CA GLY A 112 -3.48 -0.41 -4.81
C GLY A 112 -3.10 0.71 -5.75
N THR A 113 -2.82 0.37 -7.02
CA THR A 113 -2.41 1.38 -7.99
C THR A 113 -3.49 1.73 -9.00
N ALA A 114 -4.16 0.73 -9.58
CA ALA A 114 -5.13 0.96 -10.64
C ALA A 114 -6.03 -0.27 -10.81
N SER A 115 -6.77 -0.63 -9.77
CA SER A 115 -7.67 -1.78 -9.79
C SER A 115 -8.98 -1.44 -9.07
N PRO A 116 -10.04 -1.06 -9.82
CA PRO A 116 -11.38 -0.83 -9.26
C PRO A 116 -11.87 -2.00 -8.43
N GLU A 117 -11.65 -3.22 -8.89
CA GLU A 117 -12.09 -4.44 -8.20
C GLU A 117 -11.41 -4.60 -6.82
N THR A 118 -10.17 -4.14 -6.69
CA THR A 118 -9.48 -4.15 -5.38
C THR A 118 -10.05 -3.10 -4.45
N ALA A 119 -10.39 -1.92 -4.96
CA ALA A 119 -11.04 -0.86 -4.18
C ALA A 119 -12.42 -1.32 -3.68
N ILE A 120 -13.27 -1.89 -4.56
CA ILE A 120 -14.58 -2.47 -4.19
C ILE A 120 -14.40 -3.57 -3.15
N TRP A 121 -13.47 -4.48 -3.35
CA TRP A 121 -13.18 -5.57 -2.42
C TRP A 121 -12.76 -5.07 -1.02
N ALA A 122 -11.90 -4.05 -0.97
CA ALA A 122 -11.48 -3.42 0.28
C ALA A 122 -12.66 -2.71 0.97
N GLY A 123 -13.51 -1.99 0.22
CA GLY A 123 -14.70 -1.32 0.72
C GLY A 123 -15.71 -2.27 1.35
N ARG A 124 -16.01 -3.40 0.71
CA ARG A 124 -16.89 -4.44 1.27
C ARG A 124 -16.39 -4.97 2.62
N ARG A 125 -15.06 -4.98 2.83
CA ARG A 125 -14.43 -5.47 4.07
C ARG A 125 -14.16 -4.38 5.11
N GLY A 126 -14.26 -3.10 4.71
CA GLY A 126 -13.94 -1.96 5.57
C GLY A 126 -12.45 -1.83 5.88
N TYR A 127 -11.59 -2.34 5.01
CA TYR A 127 -10.14 -2.23 5.16
C TYR A 127 -9.67 -0.84 4.75
N THR A 128 -8.60 -0.34 5.35
CA THR A 128 -8.01 0.92 4.92
C THR A 128 -7.42 0.78 3.52
N TYR A 129 -7.93 1.56 2.58
CA TYR A 129 -7.51 1.53 1.17
C TYR A 129 -6.54 2.66 0.86
N VAL A 130 -5.41 2.35 0.21
CA VAL A 130 -4.32 3.29 -0.03
C VAL A 130 -3.90 3.27 -1.50
N PRO A 131 -4.49 4.12 -2.37
CA PRO A 131 -3.94 4.37 -3.70
C PRO A 131 -2.53 4.96 -3.62
N PHE A 132 -1.68 4.61 -4.61
CA PHE A 132 -0.34 5.16 -4.73
C PHE A 132 0.15 5.17 -6.17
N LEU A 133 1.09 6.05 -6.48
CA LEU A 133 1.64 6.24 -7.82
C LEU A 133 0.54 6.47 -8.88
N VAL A 134 -0.50 7.19 -8.53
CA VAL A 134 -1.59 7.62 -9.43
C VAL A 134 -1.87 9.10 -9.19
N PRO A 135 -2.38 9.84 -10.20
CA PRO A 135 -2.84 11.20 -10.01
C PRO A 135 -3.99 11.29 -9.00
N ALA A 136 -4.18 12.46 -8.38
CA ALA A 136 -5.20 12.67 -7.35
C ALA A 136 -6.63 12.41 -7.87
N GLU A 137 -6.92 12.75 -9.14
CA GLU A 137 -8.21 12.48 -9.77
C GLU A 137 -8.49 10.97 -9.90
N ILE A 138 -7.47 10.19 -10.20
CA ILE A 138 -7.58 8.72 -10.24
C ILE A 138 -7.75 8.16 -8.83
N ALA A 139 -7.05 8.71 -7.85
CA ALA A 139 -7.25 8.32 -6.44
C ALA A 139 -8.69 8.57 -5.99
N ARG A 140 -9.30 9.73 -6.33
CA ARG A 140 -10.71 10.03 -6.06
C ARG A 140 -11.65 9.00 -6.68
N GLU A 141 -11.44 8.66 -7.95
CA GLU A 141 -12.25 7.64 -8.63
C GLU A 141 -12.10 6.26 -7.96
N LEU A 142 -10.90 5.90 -7.54
CA LEU A 142 -10.68 4.65 -6.78
C LEU A 142 -11.39 4.68 -5.41
N PHE A 143 -11.46 5.82 -4.75
CA PHE A 143 -12.24 5.98 -3.53
C PHE A 143 -13.76 5.88 -3.78
N ASP A 144 -14.25 6.29 -4.94
CA ASP A 144 -15.66 6.11 -5.31
C ASP A 144 -15.98 4.62 -5.49
N TYR A 145 -15.10 3.83 -6.12
CA TYR A 145 -15.23 2.38 -6.15
C TYR A 145 -15.16 1.74 -4.76
N TYR A 146 -14.31 2.28 -3.87
CA TYR A 146 -14.28 1.84 -2.47
C TYR A 146 -15.63 2.09 -1.78
N ARG A 147 -16.18 3.30 -1.92
CA ARG A 147 -17.50 3.68 -1.37
C ARG A 147 -18.62 2.82 -1.94
N GLN A 148 -18.58 2.51 -3.24
CA GLN A 148 -19.51 1.58 -3.88
C GLN A 148 -19.46 0.22 -3.17
N GLY A 149 -18.29 -0.37 -2.99
CA GLY A 149 -18.15 -1.66 -2.32
C GLY A 149 -18.62 -1.64 -0.86
N ALA A 150 -18.37 -0.55 -0.14
CA ALA A 150 -18.86 -0.37 1.24
C ALA A 150 -20.40 -0.27 1.29
N ALA A 151 -21.00 0.47 0.36
CA ALA A 151 -22.44 0.66 0.26
C ALA A 151 -23.19 -0.65 -0.02
N GLU A 152 -22.62 -1.54 -0.84
CA GLU A 152 -23.21 -2.87 -1.14
C GLU A 152 -23.45 -3.74 0.11
N VAL A 153 -22.69 -3.47 1.19
CA VAL A 153 -22.82 -4.20 2.47
C VAL A 153 -23.28 -3.30 3.63
N GLY A 154 -23.76 -2.09 3.32
CA GLY A 154 -24.27 -1.14 4.31
C GLY A 154 -23.21 -0.59 5.28
N ARG A 155 -21.94 -0.54 4.88
CA ARG A 155 -20.83 -0.10 5.74
C ARG A 155 -20.59 1.40 5.59
N PRO A 156 -20.51 2.17 6.69
CA PRO A 156 -20.12 3.58 6.62
C PRO A 156 -18.66 3.71 6.23
N VAL A 157 -18.33 4.80 5.54
CA VAL A 157 -16.97 5.17 5.15
C VAL A 157 -16.59 6.47 5.84
N THR A 158 -15.48 6.46 6.53
CA THR A 158 -14.88 7.63 7.18
C THR A 158 -13.51 7.94 6.56
N PRO A 159 -12.92 9.11 6.79
CA PRO A 159 -11.57 9.41 6.35
C PRO A 159 -10.53 8.36 6.78
N ASP A 160 -10.71 7.72 7.95
CA ASP A 160 -9.80 6.68 8.47
C ASP A 160 -9.79 5.40 7.63
N ASN A 161 -10.76 5.22 6.75
CA ASN A 161 -10.75 4.12 5.79
C ASN A 161 -9.91 4.42 4.54
N LEU A 162 -9.48 5.67 4.36
CA LEU A 162 -8.85 6.15 3.15
C LEU A 162 -7.46 6.71 3.45
N GLY A 163 -6.49 6.27 2.70
CA GLY A 163 -5.12 6.80 2.75
C GLY A 163 -4.59 7.08 1.36
N PHE A 164 -3.49 7.82 1.28
CA PHE A 164 -2.79 8.07 0.03
C PHE A 164 -1.29 8.03 0.27
N LEU A 165 -0.53 7.35 -0.59
CA LEU A 165 0.92 7.25 -0.47
C LEU A 165 1.59 8.10 -1.54
N ILE A 166 2.53 8.94 -1.10
CA ILE A 166 3.28 9.90 -1.92
C ILE A 166 4.78 9.74 -1.64
N CYS A 167 5.62 9.89 -2.66
CA CYS A 167 7.05 10.09 -2.47
C CYS A 167 7.28 11.53 -1.99
N ALA A 168 7.93 11.70 -0.83
CA ALA A 168 8.10 13.04 -0.27
C ALA A 168 9.45 13.22 0.43
N VAL A 169 10.03 14.39 0.25
CA VAL A 169 11.26 14.82 0.92
C VAL A 169 11.19 16.30 1.28
N THR A 170 11.69 16.65 2.45
CA THR A 170 11.84 18.05 2.88
C THR A 170 13.27 18.33 3.27
N ALA A 171 13.71 19.57 3.06
CA ALA A 171 15.05 20.04 3.44
C ALA A 171 14.99 21.48 3.93
N ASP A 172 16.13 21.99 4.47
CA ASP A 172 16.24 23.35 4.98
C ASP A 172 16.04 24.41 3.91
N THR A 173 16.34 24.09 2.64
CA THR A 173 16.09 24.95 1.48
C THR A 173 15.41 24.19 0.37
N LYS A 174 14.71 24.93 -0.49
CA LYS A 174 14.02 24.36 -1.66
C LYS A 174 14.95 23.66 -2.62
N GLU A 175 16.12 24.25 -2.86
CA GLU A 175 17.14 23.70 -3.78
C GLU A 175 17.61 22.33 -3.30
N LYS A 176 17.94 22.21 -2.01
CA LYS A 176 18.34 20.91 -1.41
C LYS A 176 17.22 19.88 -1.46
N ALA A 177 15.97 20.31 -1.20
CA ALA A 177 14.83 19.41 -1.29
C ALA A 177 14.60 18.91 -2.72
N LEU A 178 14.67 19.81 -3.72
CA LEU A 178 14.54 19.45 -5.13
C LEU A 178 15.67 18.52 -5.60
N GLU A 179 16.90 18.74 -5.13
CA GLU A 179 18.03 17.86 -5.41
C GLU A 179 17.80 16.46 -4.82
N ALA A 180 17.43 16.38 -3.54
CA ALA A 180 17.10 15.12 -2.88
C ALA A 180 15.92 14.40 -3.55
N GLY A 181 14.88 15.12 -3.95
CA GLY A 181 13.71 14.59 -4.63
C GLY A 181 14.01 13.92 -5.98
N ARG A 182 15.12 14.26 -6.65
CA ARG A 182 15.56 13.62 -7.89
C ARG A 182 15.85 12.12 -7.73
N HIS A 183 16.20 11.68 -6.53
CA HIS A 183 16.43 10.26 -6.27
C HIS A 183 15.17 9.42 -6.48
N PHE A 184 13.97 9.96 -6.24
CA PHE A 184 12.72 9.25 -6.48
C PHE A 184 12.43 8.95 -7.97
N VAL A 185 13.08 9.66 -8.91
CA VAL A 185 12.96 9.34 -10.34
C VAL A 185 13.40 7.90 -10.63
N TRP A 186 14.42 7.42 -9.92
CA TRP A 186 14.85 6.03 -10.07
C TRP A 186 13.77 5.03 -9.63
N ARG A 187 13.01 5.35 -8.57
CA ARG A 187 11.89 4.55 -8.08
C ARG A 187 10.76 4.44 -9.11
N MET A 188 10.56 5.47 -9.94
CA MET A 188 9.46 5.53 -10.90
C MET A 188 9.67 4.63 -12.14
N GLY A 189 10.89 4.20 -12.41
CA GLY A 189 11.17 3.46 -13.63
C GLY A 189 12.28 2.44 -13.53
N PRO A 190 13.54 2.83 -13.31
CA PRO A 190 14.68 1.90 -13.39
C PRO A 190 14.63 0.75 -12.40
N THR A 191 13.95 0.91 -11.27
CA THR A 191 13.81 -0.13 -10.22
C THR A 191 13.14 -1.40 -10.72
N LEU A 192 12.16 -1.24 -11.61
CA LEU A 192 11.32 -2.32 -12.09
C LEU A 192 11.56 -2.60 -13.59
N ARG A 193 12.85 -2.61 -14.00
CA ARG A 193 13.20 -2.94 -15.39
C ARG A 193 12.84 -4.38 -15.70
N ALA A 194 11.73 -4.52 -16.39
CA ALA A 194 11.25 -5.79 -16.92
C ALA A 194 10.57 -5.56 -18.27
N PRO A 195 10.53 -6.56 -19.16
CA PRO A 195 9.71 -6.51 -20.37
C PRO A 195 8.26 -6.16 -20.04
N ALA A 196 7.59 -5.46 -20.95
CA ALA A 196 6.22 -4.99 -20.75
C ALA A 196 5.25 -6.14 -20.43
N GLU A 197 5.42 -7.29 -21.07
CA GLU A 197 4.66 -8.51 -20.83
C GLU A 197 4.85 -9.07 -19.42
N PHE A 198 5.99 -8.81 -18.77
CA PHE A 198 6.22 -9.22 -17.38
C PHE A 198 5.60 -8.24 -16.39
N MET A 199 5.50 -6.96 -16.76
CA MET A 199 4.85 -5.95 -15.92
C MET A 199 3.33 -6.10 -15.90
N ALA A 200 2.73 -6.51 -17.01
CA ALA A 200 1.29 -6.67 -17.18
C ALA A 200 0.94 -7.99 -17.91
N PRO A 201 1.21 -9.14 -17.29
CA PRO A 201 0.96 -10.42 -17.92
C PRO A 201 -0.53 -10.63 -18.24
N VAL A 202 -0.77 -11.33 -19.33
CA VAL A 202 -2.12 -11.67 -19.79
C VAL A 202 -2.84 -12.48 -18.69
N GLY A 203 -4.10 -12.12 -18.44
CA GLY A 203 -4.95 -12.82 -17.46
C GLY A 203 -4.81 -12.34 -16.00
N MET A 204 -3.79 -11.56 -15.68
CA MET A 204 -3.62 -11.02 -14.32
C MET A 204 -4.71 -9.99 -13.95
N ARG A 205 -5.25 -9.28 -14.94
CA ARG A 205 -6.32 -8.28 -14.77
C ARG A 205 -7.55 -8.66 -15.57
N SER A 206 -8.72 -8.29 -15.08
CA SER A 206 -9.93 -8.29 -15.88
C SER A 206 -9.79 -7.32 -17.07
N ARG A 207 -10.63 -7.46 -18.09
CA ARG A 207 -10.69 -6.53 -19.23
C ARG A 207 -10.95 -5.08 -18.76
N ALA A 208 -11.92 -4.91 -17.85
CA ALA A 208 -12.24 -3.60 -17.28
C ALA A 208 -11.07 -3.02 -16.46
N GLY A 209 -10.43 -3.84 -15.62
CA GLY A 209 -9.25 -3.43 -14.84
C GLY A 209 -8.05 -3.08 -15.73
N ALA A 210 -7.86 -3.77 -16.85
CA ALA A 210 -6.80 -3.42 -17.82
C ALA A 210 -7.10 -2.08 -18.50
N GLN A 211 -8.34 -1.84 -18.93
CA GLN A 211 -8.76 -0.56 -19.52
C GLN A 211 -8.62 0.59 -18.52
N PHE A 212 -9.04 0.38 -17.28
CA PHE A 212 -8.85 1.37 -16.21
C PHE A 212 -7.38 1.70 -16.00
N ALA A 213 -6.51 0.70 -15.92
CA ALA A 213 -5.07 0.90 -15.69
C ALA A 213 -4.41 1.69 -16.84
N LEU A 214 -4.79 1.45 -18.08
CA LEU A 214 -4.32 2.21 -19.25
C LEU A 214 -4.77 3.68 -19.18
N ARG A 215 -6.01 3.94 -18.78
CA ARG A 215 -6.53 5.29 -18.62
C ARG A 215 -5.90 6.02 -17.42
N ALA A 216 -5.73 5.32 -16.31
CA ALA A 216 -5.12 5.87 -15.09
C ALA A 216 -3.64 6.24 -15.28
N ARG A 217 -2.95 5.57 -16.18
CA ARG A 217 -1.55 5.80 -16.51
C ARG A 217 -1.32 5.69 -18.02
N PRO A 218 -1.72 6.71 -18.80
CA PRO A 218 -1.56 6.70 -20.24
C PRO A 218 -0.09 6.71 -20.67
N ARG A 219 0.80 7.23 -19.80
CA ARG A 219 2.25 7.18 -19.96
C ARG A 219 2.88 6.44 -18.79
N SER A 220 3.97 5.73 -19.05
CA SER A 220 4.79 5.15 -17.97
C SER A 220 5.41 6.26 -17.14
N LEU A 221 5.38 6.14 -15.82
CA LEU A 221 6.07 7.05 -14.92
C LEU A 221 7.58 7.11 -15.23
N ALA A 222 8.15 6.01 -15.72
CA ALA A 222 9.55 5.93 -16.16
C ALA A 222 9.90 6.86 -17.33
N SER A 223 8.90 7.28 -18.12
CA SER A 223 9.07 8.19 -19.27
C SER A 223 8.80 9.66 -18.93
N MET A 224 8.44 9.95 -17.69
CA MET A 224 8.20 11.31 -17.22
C MET A 224 9.50 11.96 -16.76
N SER A 225 9.65 13.24 -17.08
CA SER A 225 10.73 14.05 -16.53
C SER A 225 10.51 14.30 -15.02
N TYR A 226 11.57 14.68 -14.33
CA TYR A 226 11.46 15.04 -12.91
C TYR A 226 10.45 16.18 -12.67
N GLN A 227 10.41 17.17 -13.56
CA GLN A 227 9.46 18.28 -13.48
C GLN A 227 8.01 17.78 -13.63
N GLU A 228 7.73 16.93 -14.61
CA GLU A 228 6.40 16.33 -14.76
C GLU A 228 5.97 15.52 -13.54
N LEU A 229 6.91 14.83 -12.87
CA LEU A 229 6.62 14.08 -11.62
C LEU A 229 6.30 15.02 -10.45
N LEU A 230 6.95 16.18 -10.36
CA LEU A 230 6.65 17.22 -9.36
C LEU A 230 5.30 17.88 -9.63
N ASP A 231 5.04 18.26 -10.88
CA ASP A 231 3.79 18.91 -11.29
C ASP A 231 2.57 17.98 -11.13
N GLY A 232 2.76 16.70 -11.43
CA GLY A 232 1.76 15.65 -11.24
C GLY A 232 1.63 15.17 -9.78
N GLN A 233 2.37 15.74 -8.84
CA GLN A 233 2.36 15.41 -7.42
C GLN A 233 2.69 13.95 -7.10
N PHE A 234 3.42 13.27 -7.99
CA PHE A 234 3.99 11.95 -7.69
C PHE A 234 5.17 12.05 -6.72
N ILE A 235 5.88 13.19 -6.76
CA ILE A 235 6.95 13.55 -5.84
C ILE A 235 6.63 14.92 -5.25
N ILE A 236 6.68 15.03 -3.94
CA ILE A 236 6.61 16.29 -3.22
C ILE A 236 8.00 16.58 -2.63
N ALA A 237 8.63 17.67 -3.07
CA ALA A 237 9.91 18.13 -2.56
C ALA A 237 9.83 19.63 -2.28
N GLY A 238 10.28 20.05 -1.10
CA GLY A 238 10.23 21.46 -0.69
C GLY A 238 10.71 21.70 0.73
N THR A 239 10.63 22.94 1.17
CA THR A 239 10.81 23.31 2.58
C THR A 239 9.68 22.72 3.42
N PRO A 240 9.81 22.65 4.76
CA PRO A 240 8.73 22.18 5.62
C PRO A 240 7.39 22.88 5.38
N ASP A 241 7.38 24.19 5.18
CA ASP A 241 6.17 24.96 4.95
C ASP A 241 5.51 24.60 3.61
N GLU A 242 6.31 24.52 2.52
CA GLU A 242 5.81 24.11 1.19
C GLU A 242 5.25 22.69 1.20
N VAL A 243 5.91 21.77 1.91
CA VAL A 243 5.45 20.37 2.03
C VAL A 243 4.18 20.29 2.86
N THR A 244 4.09 21.03 3.97
CA THR A 244 2.90 21.11 4.82
C THR A 244 1.69 21.60 4.01
N GLU A 245 1.84 22.69 3.27
CA GLU A 245 0.76 23.23 2.43
C GLU A 245 0.27 22.19 1.40
N ARG A 246 1.20 21.51 0.74
CA ARG A 246 0.86 20.48 -0.26
C ARG A 246 0.15 19.28 0.36
N PHE A 247 0.60 18.81 1.52
CA PHE A 247 -0.05 17.72 2.23
C PHE A 247 -1.45 18.08 2.72
N ALA A 248 -1.62 19.29 3.27
CA ALA A 248 -2.92 19.80 3.67
C ALA A 248 -3.89 19.91 2.48
N ARG A 249 -3.39 20.30 1.31
CA ARG A 249 -4.18 20.31 0.07
C ARG A 249 -4.61 18.92 -0.33
N VAL A 250 -3.67 17.97 -0.41
CA VAL A 250 -3.96 16.56 -0.75
C VAL A 250 -5.00 15.97 0.20
N GLN A 251 -4.85 16.20 1.51
CA GLN A 251 -5.78 15.71 2.52
C GLN A 251 -7.20 16.25 2.29
N ARG A 252 -7.34 17.57 2.08
CA ARG A 252 -8.64 18.18 1.82
C ARG A 252 -9.27 17.72 0.49
N GLU A 253 -8.48 17.66 -0.58
CA GLU A 253 -8.96 17.28 -1.90
C GLU A 253 -9.39 15.83 -1.99
N LEU A 254 -8.74 14.94 -1.25
CA LEU A 254 -9.01 13.50 -1.27
C LEU A 254 -9.92 13.04 -0.12
N GLY A 255 -10.08 13.85 0.93
CA GLY A 255 -10.88 13.49 2.12
C GLY A 255 -10.31 12.27 2.86
N ILE A 256 -8.99 12.19 2.96
CA ILE A 256 -8.27 11.06 3.56
C ILE A 256 -7.91 11.31 5.02
N GLY A 257 -7.91 10.25 5.84
CA GLY A 257 -7.41 10.29 7.22
C GLY A 257 -5.95 9.86 7.36
N HIS A 258 -5.37 9.25 6.31
CA HIS A 258 -4.00 8.76 6.37
C HIS A 258 -3.18 9.25 5.18
N LEU A 259 -2.06 9.90 5.46
CA LEU A 259 -1.04 10.23 4.47
C LEU A 259 0.20 9.37 4.73
N LEU A 260 0.57 8.57 3.75
CA LEU A 260 1.75 7.72 3.80
C LEU A 260 2.86 8.34 2.96
N LEU A 261 4.06 8.31 3.50
CA LEU A 261 5.22 8.90 2.85
C LEU A 261 6.24 7.81 2.49
N GLU A 262 6.58 7.71 1.23
CA GLU A 262 7.84 7.10 0.83
C GLU A 262 8.92 8.18 1.01
N ALA A 263 9.54 8.19 2.20
CA ALA A 263 10.41 9.28 2.65
C ALA A 263 11.89 8.99 2.41
N GLN A 264 12.22 7.83 1.85
CA GLN A 264 13.58 7.41 1.58
C GLN A 264 13.65 6.61 0.28
N GLU A 265 14.65 6.91 -0.52
CA GLU A 265 14.99 6.15 -1.72
C GLU A 265 16.44 5.63 -1.58
N SER A 266 16.70 4.43 -2.14
CA SER A 266 17.96 3.72 -1.95
C SER A 266 19.22 4.49 -2.38
N ARG A 267 19.08 5.46 -3.27
CA ARG A 267 20.18 6.34 -3.74
C ARG A 267 20.35 7.62 -2.94
N MET A 268 19.41 7.91 -2.04
CA MET A 268 19.53 9.06 -1.15
C MET A 268 20.48 8.72 0.00
N ASP A 269 21.44 9.58 0.27
CA ASP A 269 22.37 9.35 1.36
C ASP A 269 21.68 9.42 2.74
N HIS A 270 22.31 8.80 3.72
CA HIS A 270 21.76 8.72 5.07
C HIS A 270 21.59 10.10 5.75
N PRO A 271 22.54 11.04 5.69
CA PRO A 271 22.35 12.38 6.26
C PRO A 271 21.15 13.11 5.68
N THR A 272 20.97 13.11 4.36
CA THR A 272 19.82 13.72 3.67
C THR A 272 18.51 13.08 4.11
N THR A 273 18.45 11.76 4.16
CA THR A 273 17.28 11.00 4.64
C THR A 273 16.94 11.37 6.08
N MET A 274 17.90 11.34 6.98
CA MET A 274 17.70 11.66 8.40
C MET A 274 17.25 13.11 8.60
N ARG A 275 17.85 14.06 7.86
CA ARG A 275 17.45 15.47 7.94
C ARG A 275 16.00 15.67 7.50
N SER A 276 15.58 14.99 6.43
CA SER A 276 14.19 15.03 5.97
C SER A 276 13.24 14.47 7.03
N ILE A 277 13.56 13.33 7.64
CA ILE A 277 12.74 12.72 8.70
C ILE A 277 12.65 13.65 9.93
N GLU A 278 13.74 14.26 10.35
CA GLU A 278 13.76 15.22 11.46
C GLU A 278 12.84 16.42 11.18
N LEU A 279 12.94 17.01 10.00
CA LEU A 279 12.10 18.15 9.60
C LEU A 279 10.62 17.76 9.48
N MET A 280 10.34 16.57 8.93
CA MET A 280 8.97 16.03 8.90
C MET A 280 8.41 15.90 10.32
N GLY A 281 9.16 15.27 11.23
CA GLY A 281 8.73 15.05 12.62
C GLY A 281 8.61 16.33 13.44
N ALA A 282 9.52 17.28 13.27
CA ALA A 282 9.58 18.49 14.08
C ALA A 282 8.66 19.62 13.58
N LYS A 283 8.39 19.70 12.28
CA LYS A 283 7.68 20.83 11.67
C LYS A 283 6.43 20.43 10.91
N VAL A 284 6.52 19.46 9.98
CA VAL A 284 5.43 19.13 9.07
C VAL A 284 4.30 18.39 9.79
N ILE A 285 4.62 17.29 10.49
CA ILE A 285 3.60 16.48 11.19
C ILE A 285 2.85 17.31 12.24
N PRO A 286 3.50 18.09 13.12
CA PRO A 286 2.78 18.93 14.08
C PRO A 286 1.87 19.97 13.43
N ALA A 287 2.27 20.56 12.31
CA ALA A 287 1.47 21.53 11.59
C ALA A 287 0.21 20.93 10.94
N LEU A 288 0.24 19.63 10.62
CA LEU A 288 -0.90 18.89 10.06
C LEU A 288 -1.84 18.33 11.15
N ALA A 289 -1.39 18.21 12.39
CA ALA A 289 -2.17 17.57 13.47
C ALA A 289 -3.45 18.34 13.88
N GLY A 290 -3.67 19.53 13.37
CA GLY A 290 -4.87 20.35 13.62
C GLY A 290 -5.84 20.41 12.43
N LEU A 291 -5.55 19.69 11.35
CA LEU A 291 -6.36 19.63 10.13
C LEU A 291 -7.22 18.36 10.13
#